data_127fd5ab1500372f24f38cc2d22808b6
#
_entry.id   127fd5ab1500372f24f38cc2d22808b6
#
_cell.length_a   1.000
_cell.length_b   1.000
_cell.length_c   1.000
_cell.angle_alpha   90.00
_cell.angle_beta   90.00
_cell.angle_gamma   90.00
#
_symmetry.space_group_name_H-M   'P 1'
#
loop_
_entity.id
_entity.type
_entity.pdbx_description
1 polymer ?
#
loop_
_entity_poly.entity_id
_entity_poly.type
_entity_poly.pdbx_seq_one_letter_code
_entity_poly.pdbx_strand_id
1 'polypeptide(L)'
;MKDKYIDLIEQTFDFPQDEFSVEDNELNFHDIPLMELIKQYGTPLKITYLPKISQQINRAKRMFNVAMAKVDYKGSYNYCYCTKSSHFSFVLEEAMKNDIHLETSSAYDIHIINALYDGGIIDKDRYIICNGFKRPQYVENIAQLVNDGFSNTIPVLDNKEELELFEDSFTKKCKVGIRIACEEEPKFEFYTSRLGIRYNDIIDFYKAKLKNSKKFQLKMLHFFINTGIKDTAYYWNELSKCINVYCELKAICPELDSLNIGGGFPIKNSLNFEYDYEYLTEEIIAQIKNICQRNDTEEPNIFTEFGSFTVGESGASLYSIVNQKQQNDRENWYMIDSSFITTLPDTWGINQRYIMLAVNNWDKEYQRVLLGGLTCDSEDFYNAESHTNAIFLPKLEPGNTQYIGFFHTGAYQESLGGFGGIQHCLIPAPKHIIIDRDKSDNEYYTRLFAKEQSYRSMLRILGY
;
A
#
# COMPACT_ATOMS: atom_id res chain seq x y z
N MET A 1 39.55 2.35 15.75
CA MET A 1 38.69 1.87 14.63
C MET A 1 37.26 2.05 15.05
N LYS A 2 36.41 2.51 14.14
CA LYS A 2 34.99 2.66 14.40
C LYS A 2 34.30 1.33 14.09
N ASP A 3 34.19 0.48 15.09
CA ASP A 3 33.77 -0.93 14.92
C ASP A 3 32.38 -1.18 15.52
N LYS A 4 31.71 -0.11 16.00
CA LYS A 4 30.37 -0.20 16.60
C LYS A 4 29.28 -0.13 15.55
N TYR A 5 28.12 -0.71 15.85
CA TYR A 5 26.97 -0.69 14.96
C TYR A 5 26.49 0.72 14.63
N ILE A 6 26.46 1.62 15.62
CA ILE A 6 26.14 3.04 15.36
C ILE A 6 27.10 3.68 14.37
N ASP A 7 28.41 3.41 14.49
CA ASP A 7 29.41 3.94 13.57
C ASP A 7 29.20 3.45 12.13
N LEU A 8 28.74 2.20 11.95
CA LEU A 8 28.42 1.63 10.65
C LEU A 8 27.25 2.37 10.01
N ILE A 9 26.19 2.58 10.78
CA ILE A 9 24.96 3.23 10.26
C ILE A 9 25.26 4.70 9.91
N GLU A 10 25.91 5.46 10.78
CA GLU A 10 26.27 6.88 10.56
C GLU A 10 27.28 7.09 9.42
N GLN A 11 28.13 6.11 9.12
CA GLN A 11 29.05 6.19 8.00
C GLN A 11 28.41 5.84 6.66
N THR A 12 27.33 5.04 6.71
CA THR A 12 26.68 4.52 5.51
C THR A 12 25.49 5.38 5.08
N PHE A 13 24.80 5.98 6.05
CA PHE A 13 23.55 6.70 5.84
C PHE A 13 23.61 8.06 6.54
N ASP A 14 22.75 8.98 6.08
CA ASP A 14 22.42 10.18 6.83
C ASP A 14 21.54 9.77 8.04
N PHE A 15 22.12 9.79 9.22
CA PHE A 15 21.48 9.32 10.45
C PHE A 15 21.92 10.20 11.64
N PRO A 16 21.02 10.59 12.57
CA PRO A 16 19.60 10.23 12.69
C PRO A 16 18.72 10.82 11.60
N GLN A 17 17.49 10.33 11.49
CA GLN A 17 16.48 10.82 10.55
C GLN A 17 15.20 11.18 11.31
N ASP A 18 14.27 11.90 10.67
CA ASP A 18 13.00 12.32 11.30
C ASP A 18 12.21 11.18 11.98
N GLU A 19 12.34 9.96 11.44
CA GLU A 19 11.62 8.78 11.95
C GLU A 19 12.46 7.94 12.91
N PHE A 20 13.79 8.07 12.89
CA PHE A 20 14.70 7.19 13.61
C PHE A 20 15.75 7.98 14.36
N SER A 21 15.83 7.75 15.64
CA SER A 21 16.90 8.27 16.52
C SER A 21 17.38 7.17 17.47
N VAL A 22 18.55 7.35 18.04
CA VAL A 22 19.12 6.44 19.05
C VAL A 22 19.41 7.20 20.31
N GLU A 23 18.87 6.72 21.42
CA GLU A 23 19.12 7.21 22.78
C GLU A 23 19.52 6.03 23.66
N ASP A 24 20.53 6.18 24.49
CA ASP A 24 21.04 5.14 25.40
C ASP A 24 21.30 3.77 24.73
N ASN A 25 21.74 3.79 23.47
CA ASN A 25 21.97 2.60 22.61
C ASN A 25 20.70 1.81 22.23
N GLU A 26 19.53 2.42 22.37
CA GLU A 26 18.23 1.89 21.99
C GLU A 26 17.60 2.76 20.89
N LEU A 27 16.92 2.12 19.93
CA LEU A 27 16.29 2.78 18.79
C LEU A 27 14.93 3.35 19.18
N ASN A 28 14.69 4.58 18.79
CA ASN A 28 13.37 5.21 18.77
C ASN A 28 12.81 5.20 17.33
N PHE A 29 11.49 5.02 17.23
CA PHE A 29 10.73 5.14 15.98
C PHE A 29 9.63 6.19 16.19
N HIS A 30 9.67 7.29 15.44
CA HIS A 30 8.82 8.47 15.68
C HIS A 30 8.84 8.98 17.13
N ASP A 31 10.03 9.10 17.72
CA ASP A 31 10.27 9.47 19.12
C ASP A 31 9.67 8.50 20.15
N ILE A 32 9.36 7.27 19.73
CA ILE A 32 8.82 6.22 20.59
C ILE A 32 9.92 5.22 20.94
N PRO A 33 10.28 5.05 22.21
CA PRO A 33 11.28 4.09 22.65
C PRO A 33 10.81 2.64 22.41
N LEU A 34 11.37 1.98 21.40
CA LEU A 34 10.93 0.62 21.01
C LEU A 34 11.19 -0.42 22.08
N MET A 35 12.24 -0.26 22.89
CA MET A 35 12.54 -1.19 23.97
C MET A 35 11.49 -1.13 25.09
N GLU A 36 10.84 -0.01 25.34
CA GLU A 36 9.71 0.08 26.27
C GLU A 36 8.51 -0.74 25.79
N LEU A 37 8.21 -0.66 24.48
CA LEU A 37 7.16 -1.47 23.88
C LEU A 37 7.47 -2.97 23.97
N ILE A 38 8.71 -3.34 23.71
CA ILE A 38 9.17 -4.73 23.83
C ILE A 38 9.07 -5.22 25.28
N LYS A 39 9.47 -4.41 26.28
CA LYS A 39 9.32 -4.75 27.71
C LYS A 39 7.86 -4.94 28.10
N GLN A 40 6.95 -4.15 27.53
CA GLN A 40 5.52 -4.21 27.84
C GLN A 40 4.79 -5.34 27.14
N TYR A 41 5.08 -5.57 25.85
CA TYR A 41 4.29 -6.48 25.01
C TYR A 41 5.04 -7.76 24.61
N GLY A 42 6.36 -7.76 24.69
CA GLY A 42 7.21 -8.85 24.17
C GLY A 42 7.30 -8.83 22.64
N THR A 43 8.03 -9.80 22.09
CA THR A 43 8.14 -10.09 20.64
C THR A 43 7.61 -11.49 20.35
N PRO A 44 7.27 -11.84 19.08
CA PRO A 44 7.15 -10.94 17.94
C PRO A 44 6.02 -9.92 18.11
N LEU A 45 6.23 -8.69 17.64
CA LEU A 45 5.30 -7.59 17.85
C LEU A 45 5.09 -6.81 16.55
N LYS A 46 3.84 -6.66 16.13
CA LYS A 46 3.45 -5.74 15.05
C LYS A 46 2.98 -4.40 15.62
N ILE A 47 3.33 -3.34 14.93
CA ILE A 47 3.01 -1.96 15.29
C ILE A 47 2.34 -1.29 14.10
N THR A 48 1.28 -0.51 14.37
CA THR A 48 0.75 0.49 13.44
C THR A 48 0.75 1.86 14.12
N TYR A 49 1.53 2.80 13.59
CA TYR A 49 1.58 4.19 14.01
C TYR A 49 0.60 5.02 13.18
N LEU A 50 -0.58 5.30 13.73
CA LEU A 50 -1.71 5.93 13.01
C LEU A 50 -1.40 7.31 12.45
N PRO A 51 -0.68 8.22 13.16
CA PRO A 51 -0.48 9.58 12.65
C PRO A 51 0.22 9.61 11.28
N LYS A 52 1.04 8.62 10.96
CA LYS A 52 1.73 8.55 9.67
C LYS A 52 0.77 8.41 8.50
N ILE A 53 -0.36 7.72 8.68
CA ILE A 53 -1.41 7.54 7.65
C ILE A 53 -1.96 8.91 7.23
N SER A 54 -2.39 9.72 8.20
CA SER A 54 -2.88 11.07 7.94
C SER A 54 -1.80 12.00 7.36
N GLN A 55 -0.55 11.87 7.80
CA GLN A 55 0.57 12.63 7.26
C GLN A 55 0.79 12.33 5.78
N GLN A 56 0.80 11.06 5.37
CA GLN A 56 0.99 10.67 3.97
C GLN A 56 -0.16 11.11 3.08
N ILE A 57 -1.40 10.97 3.52
CA ILE A 57 -2.57 11.47 2.79
C ILE A 57 -2.47 12.98 2.57
N ASN A 58 -2.21 13.75 3.63
CA ASN A 58 -2.12 15.21 3.54
C ASN A 58 -0.92 15.66 2.70
N ARG A 59 0.19 14.92 2.76
CA ARG A 59 1.35 15.16 1.90
C ARG A 59 0.98 15.04 0.43
N ALA A 60 0.35 13.94 0.01
CA ALA A 60 -0.06 13.76 -1.39
C ALA A 60 -1.10 14.80 -1.84
N LYS A 61 -2.13 15.06 -1.02
CA LYS A 61 -3.13 16.11 -1.31
C LYS A 61 -2.45 17.47 -1.54
N ARG A 62 -1.48 17.83 -0.71
CA ARG A 62 -0.73 19.08 -0.86
C ARG A 62 0.07 19.10 -2.17
N MET A 63 0.81 18.04 -2.49
CA MET A 63 1.62 17.95 -3.69
C MET A 63 0.78 18.13 -4.96
N PHE A 64 -0.33 17.38 -5.09
CA PHE A 64 -1.22 17.50 -6.24
C PHE A 64 -1.87 18.89 -6.33
N ASN A 65 -2.37 19.43 -5.22
CA ASN A 65 -2.99 20.76 -5.23
C ASN A 65 -1.99 21.87 -5.57
N VAL A 66 -0.75 21.77 -5.11
CA VAL A 66 0.33 22.73 -5.47
C VAL A 66 0.69 22.61 -6.95
N ALA A 67 0.84 21.37 -7.46
CA ALA A 67 1.13 21.13 -8.87
C ALA A 67 0.02 21.70 -9.78
N MET A 68 -1.25 21.45 -9.43
CA MET A 68 -2.39 22.00 -10.15
C MET A 68 -2.43 23.53 -10.13
N ALA A 69 -2.17 24.14 -8.96
CA ALA A 69 -2.14 25.59 -8.83
C ALA A 69 -1.03 26.24 -9.66
N LYS A 70 0.16 25.64 -9.74
CA LYS A 70 1.29 26.12 -10.52
C LYS A 70 0.98 26.28 -12.00
N VAL A 71 0.13 25.44 -12.55
CA VAL A 71 -0.21 25.45 -13.98
C VAL A 71 -1.65 25.93 -14.25
N ASP A 72 -2.36 26.45 -13.25
CA ASP A 72 -3.77 26.86 -13.37
C ASP A 72 -4.64 25.73 -13.97
N TYR A 73 -4.53 24.53 -13.40
CA TYR A 73 -5.29 23.35 -13.79
C TYR A 73 -6.76 23.48 -13.39
N LYS A 74 -7.69 23.16 -14.28
CA LYS A 74 -9.13 23.42 -14.06
C LYS A 74 -9.90 22.26 -13.43
N GLY A 75 -9.38 21.05 -13.49
CA GLY A 75 -9.98 19.87 -12.82
C GLY A 75 -9.72 19.87 -11.32
N SER A 76 -10.40 18.99 -10.60
CA SER A 76 -10.21 18.74 -9.16
C SER A 76 -9.26 17.55 -8.92
N TYR A 77 -8.70 17.47 -7.71
CA TYR A 77 -7.94 16.32 -7.24
C TYR A 77 -8.75 15.50 -6.23
N ASN A 78 -8.79 14.19 -6.43
CA ASN A 78 -9.53 13.24 -5.63
C ASN A 78 -8.62 12.08 -5.18
N TYR A 79 -8.34 12.03 -3.90
CA TYR A 79 -7.53 10.97 -3.29
C TYR A 79 -8.40 9.78 -2.93
N CYS A 80 -8.08 8.57 -3.44
CA CYS A 80 -8.72 7.33 -3.02
C CYS A 80 -7.73 6.47 -2.24
N TYR A 81 -8.15 5.99 -1.08
CA TYR A 81 -7.42 4.97 -0.34
C TYR A 81 -7.81 3.57 -0.85
N CYS A 82 -6.80 2.74 -1.16
CA CYS A 82 -7.01 1.35 -1.59
C CYS A 82 -7.16 0.43 -0.38
N THR A 83 -8.38 -0.05 -0.12
CA THR A 83 -8.69 -0.91 1.02
C THR A 83 -7.84 -2.18 1.08
N LYS A 84 -7.48 -2.75 -0.08
CA LYS A 84 -6.67 -3.97 -0.19
C LYS A 84 -5.27 -3.87 0.43
N SER A 85 -4.73 -2.66 0.61
CA SER A 85 -3.42 -2.49 1.24
C SER A 85 -3.45 -2.73 2.75
N SER A 86 -4.55 -2.37 3.41
CA SER A 86 -4.89 -2.77 4.78
C SER A 86 -6.37 -2.58 5.04
N HIS A 87 -7.08 -3.65 5.40
CA HIS A 87 -8.53 -3.65 5.64
C HIS A 87 -8.91 -3.39 7.10
N PHE A 88 -7.96 -3.14 7.98
CA PHE A 88 -8.26 -2.94 9.39
C PHE A 88 -9.10 -1.68 9.63
N SER A 89 -10.12 -1.79 10.48
CA SER A 89 -11.05 -0.68 10.79
C SER A 89 -10.32 0.58 11.25
N PHE A 90 -9.35 0.44 12.14
CA PHE A 90 -8.58 1.58 12.66
C PHE A 90 -7.76 2.30 11.58
N VAL A 91 -7.33 1.59 10.52
CA VAL A 91 -6.64 2.19 9.37
C VAL A 91 -7.62 3.00 8.53
N LEU A 92 -8.79 2.42 8.23
CA LEU A 92 -9.83 3.09 7.46
C LEU A 92 -10.40 4.29 8.23
N GLU A 93 -10.67 4.14 9.53
CA GLU A 93 -11.13 5.23 10.39
C GLU A 93 -10.13 6.39 10.40
N GLU A 94 -8.81 6.11 10.53
CA GLU A 94 -7.78 7.15 10.48
C GLU A 94 -7.71 7.80 9.10
N ALA A 95 -7.72 7.02 8.03
CA ALA A 95 -7.66 7.53 6.67
C ALA A 95 -8.85 8.45 6.36
N MET A 96 -10.07 8.05 6.76
CA MET A 96 -11.29 8.81 6.49
C MET A 96 -11.42 10.13 7.25
N LYS A 97 -10.61 10.37 8.29
CA LYS A 97 -10.51 11.70 8.94
C LYS A 97 -9.99 12.80 7.99
N ASN A 98 -9.39 12.43 6.87
CA ASN A 98 -8.68 13.34 5.96
C ASN A 98 -9.50 13.76 4.74
N ASP A 99 -10.80 13.56 4.73
CA ASP A 99 -11.68 13.90 3.61
C ASP A 99 -11.17 13.34 2.28
N ILE A 100 -11.18 12.02 2.18
CA ILE A 100 -10.74 11.25 1.03
C ILE A 100 -11.84 10.28 0.57
N HIS A 101 -11.58 9.56 -0.49
CA HIS A 101 -12.43 8.56 -1.10
C HIS A 101 -11.86 7.15 -0.93
N LEU A 102 -12.58 6.13 -1.39
CA LEU A 102 -12.18 4.73 -1.24
C LEU A 102 -12.10 4.02 -2.60
N GLU A 103 -11.14 3.12 -2.72
CA GLU A 103 -11.07 2.12 -3.78
C GLU A 103 -11.23 0.74 -3.17
N THR A 104 -12.05 -0.08 -3.83
CA THR A 104 -12.37 -1.47 -3.45
C THR A 104 -12.01 -2.40 -4.59
N SER A 105 -11.70 -3.66 -4.27
CA SER A 105 -11.23 -4.64 -5.26
C SER A 105 -11.90 -6.01 -5.16
N SER A 106 -12.86 -6.17 -4.23
CA SER A 106 -13.59 -7.42 -4.03
C SER A 106 -15.03 -7.22 -3.56
N ALA A 107 -15.84 -8.27 -3.69
CA ALA A 107 -17.21 -8.27 -3.19
C ALA A 107 -17.30 -8.00 -1.67
N TYR A 108 -16.28 -8.44 -0.94
CA TYR A 108 -16.27 -8.31 0.53
C TYR A 108 -15.88 -6.90 0.99
N ASP A 109 -15.13 -6.15 0.20
CA ASP A 109 -14.85 -4.73 0.47
C ASP A 109 -16.13 -3.89 0.55
N ILE A 110 -17.16 -4.24 -0.21
CA ILE A 110 -18.44 -3.53 -0.17
C ILE A 110 -19.11 -3.66 1.21
N HIS A 111 -18.93 -4.78 1.89
CA HIS A 111 -19.42 -4.91 3.27
C HIS A 111 -18.64 -4.02 4.25
N ILE A 112 -17.36 -3.76 3.98
CA ILE A 112 -16.58 -2.78 4.74
C ILE A 112 -17.13 -1.36 4.51
N ILE A 113 -17.47 -1.00 3.25
CA ILE A 113 -18.10 0.29 2.94
C ILE A 113 -19.40 0.45 3.72
N ASN A 114 -20.25 -0.57 3.74
CA ASN A 114 -21.50 -0.55 4.52
C ASN A 114 -21.23 -0.39 6.02
N ALA A 115 -20.27 -1.12 6.58
CA ALA A 115 -19.90 -0.99 7.99
C ALA A 115 -19.37 0.40 8.35
N LEU A 116 -18.60 1.04 7.48
CA LEU A 116 -18.12 2.42 7.66
C LEU A 116 -19.29 3.43 7.61
N TYR A 117 -20.26 3.22 6.72
CA TYR A 117 -21.45 4.05 6.64
C TYR A 117 -22.34 3.88 7.87
N ASP A 118 -22.63 2.66 8.29
CA ASP A 118 -23.43 2.36 9.47
C ASP A 118 -22.78 2.90 10.75
N GLY A 119 -21.45 2.92 10.80
CA GLY A 119 -20.66 3.53 11.86
C GLY A 119 -20.57 5.05 11.80
N GLY A 120 -21.15 5.71 10.79
CA GLY A 120 -21.09 7.17 10.62
C GLY A 120 -19.72 7.72 10.24
N ILE A 121 -18.81 6.86 9.73
CA ILE A 121 -17.45 7.24 9.31
C ILE A 121 -17.44 7.87 7.92
N ILE A 122 -18.35 7.43 7.04
CA ILE A 122 -18.50 7.96 5.68
C ILE A 122 -19.97 8.33 5.41
N ASP A 123 -20.16 9.23 4.46
CA ASP A 123 -21.46 9.56 3.88
C ASP A 123 -21.63 8.92 2.48
N LYS A 124 -22.85 9.03 1.91
CA LYS A 124 -23.18 8.46 0.59
C LYS A 124 -22.63 9.26 -0.59
N ASP A 125 -22.09 10.44 -0.34
CA ASP A 125 -21.55 11.31 -1.38
C ASP A 125 -20.07 10.99 -1.70
N ARG A 126 -19.45 10.10 -0.91
CA ARG A 126 -18.08 9.63 -1.16
C ARG A 126 -17.97 8.89 -2.48
N TYR A 127 -16.88 9.13 -3.19
CA TYR A 127 -16.53 8.26 -4.32
C TYR A 127 -16.09 6.89 -3.81
N ILE A 128 -16.67 5.86 -4.41
CA ILE A 128 -16.29 4.45 -4.19
C ILE A 128 -15.91 3.90 -5.55
N ILE A 129 -14.62 3.75 -5.79
CA ILE A 129 -14.08 3.21 -7.03
C ILE A 129 -13.99 1.70 -6.90
N CYS A 130 -14.72 0.95 -7.74
CA CYS A 130 -14.78 -0.50 -7.64
C CYS A 130 -13.96 -1.13 -8.77
N ASN A 131 -12.74 -1.52 -8.46
CA ASN A 131 -11.78 -2.15 -9.38
C ASN A 131 -11.83 -3.67 -9.35
N GLY A 132 -10.95 -4.29 -10.13
CA GLY A 132 -10.76 -5.71 -10.21
C GLY A 132 -11.81 -6.45 -11.02
N PHE A 133 -11.59 -7.73 -11.24
CA PHE A 133 -12.50 -8.61 -11.98
C PHE A 133 -13.79 -8.85 -11.20
N LYS A 134 -14.94 -8.62 -11.82
CA LYS A 134 -16.25 -8.64 -11.15
C LYS A 134 -16.98 -9.95 -11.40
N ARG A 135 -17.04 -10.76 -10.35
CA ARG A 135 -17.92 -11.93 -10.30
C ARG A 135 -19.36 -11.49 -9.96
N PRO A 136 -20.38 -12.32 -10.23
CA PRO A 136 -21.80 -11.95 -9.97
C PRO A 136 -22.05 -11.35 -8.59
N GLN A 137 -21.52 -11.94 -7.52
CA GLN A 137 -21.67 -11.42 -6.16
C GLN A 137 -21.11 -10.00 -6.00
N TYR A 138 -19.98 -9.68 -6.67
CA TYR A 138 -19.43 -8.33 -6.59
C TYR A 138 -20.31 -7.34 -7.34
N VAL A 139 -20.84 -7.73 -8.50
CA VAL A 139 -21.80 -6.93 -9.27
C VAL A 139 -23.06 -6.65 -8.45
N GLU A 140 -23.62 -7.67 -7.80
CA GLU A 140 -24.80 -7.55 -6.93
C GLU A 140 -24.54 -6.57 -5.76
N ASN A 141 -23.43 -6.72 -5.07
CA ASN A 141 -23.06 -5.84 -3.96
C ASN A 141 -22.85 -4.39 -4.41
N ILE A 142 -22.20 -4.15 -5.56
CA ILE A 142 -22.03 -2.81 -6.13
C ILE A 142 -23.40 -2.23 -6.53
N ALA A 143 -24.26 -3.03 -7.18
CA ALA A 143 -25.61 -2.60 -7.57
C ALA A 143 -26.46 -2.23 -6.35
N GLN A 144 -26.38 -3.01 -5.28
CA GLN A 144 -27.03 -2.72 -4.02
C GLN A 144 -26.58 -1.35 -3.46
N LEU A 145 -25.26 -1.11 -3.42
CA LEU A 145 -24.68 0.15 -2.94
C LEU A 145 -25.22 1.35 -3.74
N VAL A 146 -25.26 1.25 -5.07
CA VAL A 146 -25.84 2.31 -5.95
C VAL A 146 -27.34 2.47 -5.71
N ASN A 147 -28.07 1.35 -5.60
CA ASN A 147 -29.51 1.37 -5.34
C ASN A 147 -29.85 1.98 -3.96
N ASP A 148 -28.97 1.81 -2.98
CA ASP A 148 -29.09 2.41 -1.63
C ASP A 148 -28.70 3.89 -1.58
N GLY A 149 -28.26 4.46 -2.72
CA GLY A 149 -28.07 5.91 -2.87
C GLY A 149 -26.63 6.39 -2.80
N PHE A 150 -25.64 5.50 -2.86
CA PHE A 150 -24.23 5.90 -3.04
C PHE A 150 -24.00 6.30 -4.51
N SER A 151 -24.40 7.51 -4.85
CA SER A 151 -24.47 8.01 -6.23
C SER A 151 -23.12 8.23 -6.89
N ASN A 152 -22.04 8.22 -6.11
CA ASN A 152 -20.66 8.35 -6.58
C ASN A 152 -19.88 7.01 -6.57
N THR A 153 -20.62 5.90 -6.56
CA THR A 153 -20.02 4.59 -6.81
C THR A 153 -19.71 4.42 -8.30
N ILE A 154 -18.47 4.13 -8.63
CA ILE A 154 -17.98 3.97 -10.00
C ILE A 154 -17.37 2.58 -10.16
N PRO A 155 -18.12 1.57 -10.63
CA PRO A 155 -17.52 0.33 -11.07
C PRO A 155 -16.66 0.57 -12.33
N VAL A 156 -15.41 0.17 -12.25
CA VAL A 156 -14.43 0.29 -13.34
C VAL A 156 -14.39 -1.02 -14.10
N LEU A 157 -14.84 -1.00 -15.35
CA LEU A 157 -14.89 -2.18 -16.22
C LEU A 157 -13.47 -2.69 -16.52
N ASP A 158 -13.22 -3.93 -16.17
CA ASP A 158 -11.98 -4.65 -16.43
C ASP A 158 -11.99 -5.34 -17.81
N ASN A 159 -13.17 -5.69 -18.29
CA ASN A 159 -13.39 -6.27 -19.60
C ASN A 159 -14.76 -5.85 -20.14
N LYS A 160 -15.02 -6.17 -21.43
CA LYS A 160 -16.22 -5.74 -22.14
C LYS A 160 -17.48 -6.47 -21.67
N GLU A 161 -17.33 -7.70 -21.23
CA GLU A 161 -18.40 -8.61 -20.84
C GLU A 161 -19.01 -8.22 -19.48
N GLU A 162 -18.27 -7.54 -18.62
CA GLU A 162 -18.78 -7.10 -17.31
C GLU A 162 -20.01 -6.19 -17.41
N LEU A 163 -20.13 -5.42 -18.50
CA LEU A 163 -21.28 -4.53 -18.66
C LEU A 163 -22.60 -5.30 -18.79
N GLU A 164 -22.58 -6.50 -19.39
CA GLU A 164 -23.76 -7.35 -19.52
C GLU A 164 -24.20 -7.88 -18.17
N LEU A 165 -23.28 -8.20 -17.28
CA LEU A 165 -23.59 -8.60 -15.90
C LEU A 165 -24.25 -7.45 -15.10
N PHE A 166 -23.92 -6.22 -15.45
CA PHE A 166 -24.50 -5.05 -14.77
C PHE A 166 -25.93 -4.75 -15.19
N GLU A 167 -26.31 -5.07 -16.44
CA GLU A 167 -27.62 -4.68 -16.98
C GLU A 167 -28.80 -5.22 -16.16
N ASP A 168 -28.69 -6.44 -15.65
CA ASP A 168 -29.76 -7.08 -14.88
C ASP A 168 -29.79 -6.65 -13.39
N SER A 169 -28.66 -6.20 -12.84
CA SER A 169 -28.51 -5.94 -11.41
C SER A 169 -28.83 -4.50 -11.01
N PHE A 170 -28.59 -3.53 -11.89
CA PHE A 170 -28.76 -2.11 -11.57
C PHE A 170 -30.19 -1.62 -11.88
N THR A 171 -30.87 -1.02 -10.89
CA THR A 171 -32.19 -0.41 -11.05
C THR A 171 -32.11 1.11 -11.24
N LYS A 172 -31.01 1.74 -10.84
CA LYS A 172 -30.75 3.17 -11.01
C LYS A 172 -29.66 3.42 -12.05
N LYS A 173 -29.61 4.66 -12.56
CA LYS A 173 -28.53 5.10 -13.43
C LYS A 173 -27.20 5.03 -12.67
N CYS A 174 -26.20 4.40 -13.28
CA CYS A 174 -24.88 4.17 -12.69
C CYS A 174 -23.78 4.86 -13.51
N LYS A 175 -22.85 5.50 -12.82
CA LYS A 175 -21.58 5.96 -13.37
C LYS A 175 -20.66 4.75 -13.54
N VAL A 176 -19.95 4.65 -14.65
CA VAL A 176 -18.96 3.57 -14.89
C VAL A 176 -17.62 4.15 -15.30
N GLY A 177 -16.57 3.43 -15.00
CA GLY A 177 -15.23 3.66 -15.53
C GLY A 177 -14.81 2.58 -16.51
N ILE A 178 -13.76 2.83 -17.27
CA ILE A 178 -13.09 1.82 -18.11
C ILE A 178 -11.61 1.79 -17.72
N ARG A 179 -11.10 0.59 -17.36
CA ARG A 179 -9.67 0.37 -17.17
C ARG A 179 -9.00 0.12 -18.50
N ILE A 180 -7.89 0.81 -18.71
CA ILE A 180 -7.02 0.62 -19.88
C ILE A 180 -6.02 -0.50 -19.58
N ALA A 181 -5.87 -1.44 -20.51
CA ALA A 181 -4.80 -2.44 -20.45
C ALA A 181 -3.49 -1.81 -20.94
N CYS A 182 -2.67 -1.37 -20.00
CA CYS A 182 -1.38 -0.73 -20.27
C CYS A 182 -0.33 -1.75 -20.72
N GLU A 183 0.65 -1.29 -21.50
CA GLU A 183 1.85 -2.05 -21.80
C GLU A 183 2.81 -1.97 -20.62
N GLU A 184 3.42 -3.13 -20.28
CA GLU A 184 4.34 -3.23 -19.14
C GLU A 184 5.81 -3.10 -19.62
N GLU A 185 6.71 -2.79 -18.69
CA GLU A 185 8.13 -2.76 -18.96
C GLU A 185 8.66 -4.15 -19.41
N PRO A 186 9.67 -4.22 -20.29
CA PRO A 186 10.18 -5.49 -20.85
C PRO A 186 10.70 -6.51 -19.84
N LYS A 187 10.97 -6.09 -18.61
CA LYS A 187 11.40 -6.98 -17.51
C LYS A 187 10.28 -7.86 -16.95
N PHE A 188 9.02 -7.56 -17.28
CA PHE A 188 7.90 -8.43 -16.93
C PHE A 188 7.77 -9.59 -17.91
N GLU A 189 7.26 -10.71 -17.43
CA GLU A 189 7.02 -11.91 -18.22
C GLU A 189 5.99 -11.65 -19.35
N PHE A 190 5.07 -10.70 -19.11
CA PHE A 190 4.02 -10.31 -20.05
C PHE A 190 4.16 -8.85 -20.45
N TYR A 191 4.01 -8.54 -21.72
CA TYR A 191 4.12 -7.18 -22.27
C TYR A 191 2.88 -6.32 -22.02
N THR A 192 1.73 -6.92 -21.75
CA THR A 192 0.46 -6.21 -21.56
C THR A 192 -0.19 -6.66 -20.27
N SER A 193 -0.76 -5.72 -19.51
CA SER A 193 -1.54 -6.03 -18.31
C SER A 193 -2.65 -7.04 -18.65
N ARG A 194 -2.82 -8.04 -17.79
CA ARG A 194 -3.96 -8.99 -17.89
C ARG A 194 -5.31 -8.35 -17.54
N LEU A 195 -5.30 -7.14 -17.03
CA LEU A 195 -6.47 -6.39 -16.60
C LEU A 195 -6.70 -5.20 -17.52
N GLY A 196 -7.97 -4.92 -17.81
CA GLY A 196 -8.40 -3.77 -18.60
C GLY A 196 -8.71 -4.09 -20.06
N ILE A 197 -9.21 -3.10 -20.77
CA ILE A 197 -9.59 -3.14 -22.19
C ILE A 197 -8.46 -2.51 -23.00
N ARG A 198 -8.10 -3.14 -24.14
CA ARG A 198 -7.03 -2.64 -25.01
C ARG A 198 -7.36 -1.24 -25.55
N TYR A 199 -6.37 -0.39 -25.68
CA TYR A 199 -6.49 0.98 -26.18
C TYR A 199 -7.36 1.10 -27.43
N ASN A 200 -7.07 0.28 -28.45
CA ASN A 200 -7.75 0.32 -29.74
C ASN A 200 -9.22 -0.11 -29.69
N ASP A 201 -9.63 -0.79 -28.63
CA ASP A 201 -10.99 -1.34 -28.52
C ASP A 201 -11.95 -0.40 -27.75
N ILE A 202 -11.40 0.58 -27.01
CA ILE A 202 -12.19 1.40 -26.06
C ILE A 202 -13.22 2.27 -26.78
N ILE A 203 -12.81 2.96 -27.85
CA ILE A 203 -13.69 3.86 -28.62
C ILE A 203 -14.86 3.11 -29.22
N ASP A 204 -14.59 1.95 -29.84
CA ASP A 204 -15.61 1.13 -30.46
C ASP A 204 -16.54 0.49 -29.42
N PHE A 205 -16.00 0.05 -28.30
CA PHE A 205 -16.79 -0.44 -27.18
C PHE A 205 -17.73 0.65 -26.63
N TYR A 206 -17.22 1.87 -26.41
CA TYR A 206 -18.06 3.00 -25.99
C TYR A 206 -19.20 3.26 -26.99
N LYS A 207 -18.88 3.35 -28.30
CA LYS A 207 -19.90 3.61 -29.34
C LYS A 207 -20.97 2.52 -29.40
N ALA A 208 -20.54 1.26 -29.27
CA ALA A 208 -21.43 0.11 -29.40
C ALA A 208 -22.34 -0.12 -28.18
N LYS A 209 -21.82 0.10 -26.97
CA LYS A 209 -22.45 -0.36 -25.73
C LYS A 209 -22.86 0.76 -24.77
N LEU A 210 -22.09 1.85 -24.68
CA LEU A 210 -22.28 2.88 -23.66
C LEU A 210 -22.95 4.16 -24.19
N LYS A 211 -22.63 4.58 -25.43
CA LYS A 211 -23.09 5.87 -25.99
C LYS A 211 -24.58 6.10 -25.89
N ASN A 212 -25.40 5.09 -26.13
CA ASN A 212 -26.85 5.16 -26.12
C ASN A 212 -27.48 4.49 -24.88
N SER A 213 -26.65 4.10 -23.90
CA SER A 213 -27.16 3.47 -22.70
C SER A 213 -27.95 4.48 -21.85
N LYS A 214 -29.16 4.09 -21.46
CA LYS A 214 -29.98 4.88 -20.52
C LYS A 214 -29.59 4.61 -19.07
N LYS A 215 -28.90 3.50 -18.84
CA LYS A 215 -28.57 2.97 -17.51
C LYS A 215 -27.15 3.33 -17.07
N PHE A 216 -26.20 3.28 -18.00
CA PHE A 216 -24.78 3.51 -17.69
C PHE A 216 -24.25 4.79 -18.32
N GLN A 217 -23.46 5.52 -17.55
CA GLN A 217 -22.83 6.77 -17.97
C GLN A 217 -21.32 6.66 -17.77
N LEU A 218 -20.55 6.72 -18.85
CA LEU A 218 -19.09 6.72 -18.75
C LEU A 218 -18.62 8.03 -18.11
N LYS A 219 -17.95 7.92 -16.95
CA LYS A 219 -17.44 9.05 -16.17
C LYS A 219 -15.93 9.08 -16.05
N MET A 220 -15.28 7.92 -16.14
CA MET A 220 -13.87 7.77 -15.77
C MET A 220 -13.11 6.88 -16.73
N LEU A 221 -11.90 7.27 -17.10
CA LEU A 221 -10.87 6.35 -17.56
C LEU A 221 -9.93 6.03 -16.42
N HIS A 222 -9.50 4.79 -16.32
CA HIS A 222 -8.58 4.30 -15.31
C HIS A 222 -7.30 3.76 -15.94
N PHE A 223 -6.19 4.27 -15.45
CA PHE A 223 -4.84 3.92 -15.85
C PHE A 223 -4.07 3.36 -14.66
N PHE A 224 -3.30 2.30 -14.86
CA PHE A 224 -2.39 1.77 -13.86
C PHE A 224 -1.28 0.95 -14.52
N ILE A 225 -0.05 1.15 -14.09
CA ILE A 225 1.12 0.38 -14.51
C ILE A 225 1.77 -0.31 -13.29
N ASN A 226 2.12 -1.59 -13.41
CA ASN A 226 2.60 -2.41 -12.28
C ASN A 226 3.95 -1.94 -11.72
N THR A 227 4.80 -1.32 -12.54
CA THR A 227 6.08 -0.76 -12.09
C THR A 227 5.94 0.46 -11.18
N GLY A 228 4.72 0.99 -11.04
CA GLY A 228 4.43 2.18 -10.28
C GLY A 228 4.82 3.48 -10.99
N ILE A 229 4.62 4.58 -10.28
CA ILE A 229 4.95 5.93 -10.78
C ILE A 229 6.45 6.14 -10.68
N LYS A 230 7.11 6.18 -11.82
CA LYS A 230 8.57 6.35 -11.95
C LYS A 230 8.89 7.26 -13.11
N ASP A 231 9.99 7.97 -13.02
CA ASP A 231 10.51 8.77 -14.13
C ASP A 231 11.17 7.88 -15.18
N THR A 232 10.34 7.14 -15.93
CA THR A 232 10.76 6.25 -17.00
C THR A 232 10.02 6.55 -18.29
N ALA A 233 10.65 6.30 -19.43
CA ALA A 233 10.02 6.44 -20.74
C ALA A 233 8.74 5.60 -20.86
N TYR A 234 8.68 4.45 -20.19
CA TYR A 234 7.51 3.59 -20.17
C TYR A 234 6.31 4.24 -19.48
N TYR A 235 6.52 4.77 -18.27
CA TYR A 235 5.46 5.45 -17.53
C TYR A 235 4.89 6.64 -18.33
N TRP A 236 5.77 7.50 -18.81
CA TRP A 236 5.36 8.69 -19.57
C TRP A 236 4.66 8.36 -20.88
N ASN A 237 5.11 7.32 -21.59
CA ASN A 237 4.48 6.87 -22.82
C ASN A 237 3.07 6.32 -22.55
N GLU A 238 2.90 5.46 -21.54
CA GLU A 238 1.61 4.88 -21.20
C GLU A 238 0.64 5.94 -20.67
N LEU A 239 1.10 6.87 -19.85
CA LEU A 239 0.30 8.00 -19.41
C LEU A 239 -0.17 8.85 -20.61
N SER A 240 0.73 9.16 -21.54
CA SER A 240 0.39 9.91 -22.77
C SER A 240 -0.66 9.20 -23.61
N LYS A 241 -0.52 7.89 -23.82
CA LYS A 241 -1.52 7.08 -24.54
C LYS A 241 -2.89 7.18 -23.84
N CYS A 242 -2.93 7.03 -22.52
CA CYS A 242 -4.15 7.12 -21.74
C CYS A 242 -4.83 8.49 -21.90
N ILE A 243 -4.07 9.58 -21.82
CA ILE A 243 -4.61 10.94 -21.97
C ILE A 243 -5.14 11.17 -23.38
N ASN A 244 -4.46 10.68 -24.41
CA ASN A 244 -4.97 10.78 -25.80
C ASN A 244 -6.30 10.04 -25.96
N VAL A 245 -6.45 8.83 -25.41
CA VAL A 245 -7.74 8.10 -25.41
C VAL A 245 -8.81 8.89 -24.66
N TYR A 246 -8.46 9.54 -23.53
CA TYR A 246 -9.37 10.43 -22.82
C TYR A 246 -9.86 11.56 -23.73
N CYS A 247 -8.97 12.25 -24.43
CA CYS A 247 -9.33 13.34 -25.35
C CYS A 247 -10.25 12.87 -26.49
N GLU A 248 -9.94 11.74 -27.12
CA GLU A 248 -10.77 11.16 -28.17
C GLU A 248 -12.18 10.77 -27.68
N LEU A 249 -12.26 10.16 -26.48
CA LEU A 249 -13.54 9.82 -25.86
C LEU A 249 -14.32 11.06 -25.46
N LYS A 250 -13.66 12.06 -24.86
CA LYS A 250 -14.31 13.31 -24.41
C LYS A 250 -15.01 14.02 -25.56
N ALA A 251 -14.45 13.99 -26.76
CA ALA A 251 -15.04 14.58 -27.97
C ALA A 251 -16.40 13.96 -28.35
N ILE A 252 -16.66 12.71 -27.95
CA ILE A 252 -17.89 11.97 -28.27
C ILE A 252 -18.72 11.58 -27.04
N CYS A 253 -18.19 11.80 -25.84
CA CYS A 253 -18.77 11.52 -24.53
C CYS A 253 -18.60 12.75 -23.62
N PRO A 254 -19.49 13.76 -23.69
CA PRO A 254 -19.38 14.98 -22.89
C PRO A 254 -19.38 14.71 -21.38
N GLU A 255 -20.01 13.64 -20.95
CA GLU A 255 -20.10 13.25 -19.54
C GLU A 255 -18.82 12.68 -18.95
N LEU A 256 -17.86 12.24 -19.78
CA LEU A 256 -16.54 11.81 -19.33
C LEU A 256 -15.78 13.01 -18.78
N ASP A 257 -15.44 13.01 -17.49
CA ASP A 257 -14.81 14.15 -16.82
C ASP A 257 -13.70 13.73 -15.84
N SER A 258 -13.38 12.46 -15.75
CA SER A 258 -12.45 11.95 -14.74
C SER A 258 -11.39 11.05 -15.36
N LEU A 259 -10.15 11.25 -14.90
CA LEU A 259 -9.00 10.40 -15.20
C LEU A 259 -8.43 9.88 -13.89
N ASN A 260 -8.49 8.58 -13.71
CA ASN A 260 -7.87 7.89 -12.59
C ASN A 260 -6.48 7.40 -13.04
N ILE A 261 -5.45 7.96 -12.44
CA ILE A 261 -4.05 7.62 -12.77
C ILE A 261 -3.50 6.48 -11.90
N GLY A 262 -4.38 5.81 -11.15
CA GLY A 262 -4.01 4.70 -10.28
C GLY A 262 -3.15 5.12 -9.10
N GLY A 263 -2.38 4.17 -8.61
CA GLY A 263 -1.41 4.35 -7.55
C GLY A 263 0.02 4.05 -8.01
N GLY A 264 0.89 3.74 -7.04
CA GLY A 264 2.24 3.29 -7.35
C GLY A 264 3.34 4.27 -6.96
N PHE A 265 3.07 5.27 -6.13
CA PHE A 265 4.14 5.98 -5.45
C PHE A 265 4.91 4.99 -4.58
N PRO A 266 6.24 4.92 -4.72
CA PRO A 266 7.06 4.07 -3.87
C PRO A 266 7.02 4.55 -2.43
N ILE A 267 7.32 3.63 -1.51
CA ILE A 267 7.54 3.94 -0.09
C ILE A 267 9.03 3.83 0.22
N LYS A 268 9.46 4.52 1.27
CA LYS A 268 10.83 4.46 1.76
C LYS A 268 11.13 3.03 2.25
N ASN A 269 12.09 2.38 1.61
CA ASN A 269 12.48 1.00 1.88
C ASN A 269 13.96 0.83 2.25
N SER A 270 14.66 1.94 2.37
CA SER A 270 16.04 2.02 2.87
C SER A 270 16.29 3.42 3.45
N LEU A 271 17.31 3.56 4.30
CA LEU A 271 17.66 4.86 4.90
C LEU A 271 18.18 5.89 3.88
N ASN A 272 18.69 5.44 2.75
CA ASN A 272 19.14 6.29 1.63
C ASN A 272 18.13 6.31 0.47
N PHE A 273 16.83 6.07 0.76
CA PHE A 273 15.79 6.15 -0.25
C PHE A 273 15.59 7.59 -0.70
N GLU A 274 15.72 7.81 -2.01
CA GLU A 274 15.48 9.08 -2.67
C GLU A 274 14.39 8.93 -3.74
N TYR A 275 13.40 9.80 -3.69
CA TYR A 275 12.36 9.88 -4.71
C TYR A 275 11.72 11.26 -4.68
N ASP A 276 11.76 11.96 -5.80
CA ASP A 276 11.21 13.30 -5.92
C ASP A 276 9.71 13.26 -6.25
N TYR A 277 8.89 13.15 -5.22
CA TYR A 277 7.43 13.10 -5.33
C TYR A 277 6.85 14.40 -5.91
N GLU A 278 7.40 15.54 -5.52
CA GLU A 278 6.97 16.86 -5.97
C GLU A 278 7.20 17.03 -7.47
N TYR A 279 8.40 16.73 -7.95
CA TYR A 279 8.74 16.77 -9.38
C TYR A 279 7.81 15.89 -10.21
N LEU A 280 7.68 14.62 -9.83
CA LEU A 280 6.84 13.70 -10.59
C LEU A 280 5.36 14.08 -10.59
N THR A 281 4.85 14.62 -9.49
CA THR A 281 3.48 15.12 -9.42
C THR A 281 3.29 16.33 -10.33
N GLU A 282 4.25 17.27 -10.36
CA GLU A 282 4.23 18.43 -11.24
C GLU A 282 4.26 18.03 -12.71
N GLU A 283 5.14 17.11 -13.09
CA GLU A 283 5.25 16.62 -14.47
C GLU A 283 3.99 15.87 -14.92
N ILE A 284 3.38 15.05 -14.06
CA ILE A 284 2.11 14.38 -14.35
C ILE A 284 1.02 15.40 -14.68
N ILE A 285 0.82 16.39 -13.81
CA ILE A 285 -0.22 17.41 -13.99
C ILE A 285 0.07 18.27 -15.24
N ALA A 286 1.32 18.68 -15.44
CA ALA A 286 1.73 19.43 -16.62
C ALA A 286 1.50 18.64 -17.92
N GLN A 287 1.81 17.37 -17.95
CA GLN A 287 1.61 16.52 -19.12
C GLN A 287 0.13 16.32 -19.45
N ILE A 288 -0.72 16.06 -18.44
CA ILE A 288 -2.17 15.95 -18.64
C ILE A 288 -2.71 17.25 -19.25
N LYS A 289 -2.38 18.38 -18.64
CA LYS A 289 -2.79 19.68 -19.14
C LYS A 289 -2.34 19.94 -20.58
N ASN A 290 -1.05 19.75 -20.87
CA ASN A 290 -0.48 20.01 -22.18
C ASN A 290 -1.13 19.16 -23.28
N ILE A 291 -1.42 17.88 -23.02
CA ILE A 291 -2.07 17.02 -24.01
C ILE A 291 -3.54 17.42 -24.18
N CYS A 292 -4.26 17.72 -23.11
CA CYS A 292 -5.64 18.22 -23.19
C CYS A 292 -5.72 19.52 -24.01
N GLN A 293 -4.84 20.48 -23.76
CA GLN A 293 -4.78 21.75 -24.50
C GLN A 293 -4.49 21.54 -26.00
N ARG A 294 -3.55 20.64 -26.34
CA ARG A 294 -3.24 20.34 -27.75
C ARG A 294 -4.41 19.71 -28.50
N ASN A 295 -5.31 19.02 -27.79
CA ASN A 295 -6.48 18.37 -28.33
C ASN A 295 -7.77 19.21 -28.16
N ASP A 296 -7.68 20.46 -27.73
CA ASP A 296 -8.82 21.33 -27.44
C ASP A 296 -9.84 20.64 -26.53
N THR A 297 -9.37 19.98 -25.49
CA THR A 297 -10.15 19.15 -24.58
C THR A 297 -10.11 19.71 -23.14
N GLU A 298 -11.24 19.68 -22.44
CA GLU A 298 -11.32 20.04 -21.03
C GLU A 298 -10.45 19.12 -20.17
N GLU A 299 -9.74 19.71 -19.20
CA GLU A 299 -8.90 19.00 -18.25
C GLU A 299 -9.75 18.12 -17.32
N PRO A 300 -9.41 16.82 -17.13
CA PRO A 300 -10.20 15.92 -16.28
C PRO A 300 -10.01 16.20 -14.79
N ASN A 301 -10.98 15.78 -13.98
CA ASN A 301 -10.76 15.56 -12.56
C ASN A 301 -9.78 14.40 -12.37
N ILE A 302 -8.75 14.60 -11.58
CA ILE A 302 -7.71 13.60 -11.33
C ILE A 302 -8.06 12.78 -10.10
N PHE A 303 -7.99 11.47 -10.25
CA PHE A 303 -8.10 10.50 -9.16
C PHE A 303 -6.77 9.76 -9.01
N THR A 304 -6.38 9.52 -7.77
CA THR A 304 -5.28 8.60 -7.43
C THR A 304 -5.76 7.50 -6.51
N GLU A 305 -5.10 6.34 -6.57
CA GLU A 305 -5.44 5.16 -5.78
C GLU A 305 -4.22 4.73 -4.95
N PHE A 306 -3.96 5.45 -3.87
CA PHE A 306 -2.79 5.20 -3.04
C PHE A 306 -3.10 4.20 -1.91
N GLY A 307 -2.45 3.02 -2.00
CA GLY A 307 -2.47 1.98 -0.99
C GLY A 307 -1.19 1.98 -0.16
N SER A 308 -0.11 1.40 -0.69
CA SER A 308 1.18 1.32 0.03
C SER A 308 1.69 2.69 0.48
N PHE A 309 1.57 3.72 -0.35
CA PHE A 309 1.96 5.08 0.04
C PHE A 309 1.20 5.58 1.27
N THR A 310 -0.08 5.22 1.41
CA THR A 310 -0.91 5.63 2.55
C THR A 310 -0.48 4.95 3.84
N VAL A 311 -0.31 3.62 3.82
CA VAL A 311 -0.18 2.83 5.06
C VAL A 311 1.19 2.18 5.25
N GLY A 312 2.00 2.08 4.21
CA GLY A 312 3.27 1.34 4.28
C GLY A 312 4.17 1.83 5.40
N GLU A 313 4.43 3.12 5.44
CA GLU A 313 5.33 3.74 6.42
C GLU A 313 4.76 3.81 7.85
N SER A 314 3.49 3.46 8.06
CA SER A 314 2.90 3.39 9.40
C SER A 314 3.22 2.09 10.15
N GLY A 315 3.68 1.05 9.47
CA GLY A 315 3.87 -0.28 10.03
C GLY A 315 5.30 -0.57 10.46
N ALA A 316 5.45 -1.33 11.55
CA ALA A 316 6.71 -1.94 11.95
C ALA A 316 6.48 -3.35 12.51
N SER A 317 7.52 -4.20 12.39
CA SER A 317 7.54 -5.55 12.96
C SER A 317 8.82 -5.74 13.76
N LEU A 318 8.68 -6.09 15.03
CA LEU A 318 9.81 -6.26 15.97
C LEU A 318 9.99 -7.73 16.34
N TYR A 319 11.23 -8.19 16.32
CA TYR A 319 11.62 -9.56 16.60
C TYR A 319 12.77 -9.63 17.58
N SER A 320 12.83 -10.71 18.38
CA SER A 320 14.03 -11.08 19.12
C SER A 320 14.88 -12.10 18.34
N ILE A 321 16.17 -12.03 18.52
CA ILE A 321 17.09 -13.07 18.06
C ILE A 321 17.13 -14.17 19.13
N VAL A 322 16.57 -15.32 18.79
CA VAL A 322 16.45 -16.46 19.73
C VAL A 322 17.62 -17.42 19.69
N ASN A 323 18.39 -17.41 18.60
CA ASN A 323 19.53 -18.30 18.44
C ASN A 323 20.52 -17.76 17.43
N GLN A 324 21.78 -18.16 17.60
CA GLN A 324 22.86 -17.99 16.64
C GLN A 324 23.38 -19.35 16.22
N LYS A 325 23.55 -19.56 14.91
CA LYS A 325 24.12 -20.78 14.33
C LYS A 325 25.26 -20.43 13.40
N GLN A 326 26.45 -20.94 13.66
CA GLN A 326 27.56 -20.84 12.74
C GLN A 326 27.65 -22.14 11.96
N GLN A 327 27.31 -22.12 10.66
CA GLN A 327 27.29 -23.30 9.81
C GLN A 327 28.67 -23.58 9.16
N ASN A 328 29.45 -22.52 8.97
CA ASN A 328 30.83 -22.56 8.50
C ASN A 328 31.51 -21.22 8.81
N ASP A 329 32.77 -21.04 8.38
CA ASP A 329 33.56 -19.83 8.67
C ASP A 329 32.98 -18.54 8.09
N ARG A 330 32.01 -18.61 7.19
CA ARG A 330 31.40 -17.46 6.49
C ARG A 330 29.94 -17.26 6.77
N GLU A 331 29.22 -18.28 7.26
CA GLU A 331 27.77 -18.27 7.45
C GLU A 331 27.40 -18.31 8.93
N ASN A 332 27.08 -17.14 9.44
CA ASN A 332 26.61 -16.95 10.81
C ASN A 332 25.15 -16.51 10.76
N TRP A 333 24.27 -17.39 11.19
CA TRP A 333 22.83 -17.19 11.16
C TRP A 333 22.30 -16.65 12.48
N TYR A 334 21.49 -15.60 12.41
CA TYR A 334 20.64 -15.13 13.49
C TYR A 334 19.22 -15.58 13.23
N MET A 335 18.63 -16.33 14.17
CA MET A 335 17.28 -16.87 14.04
C MET A 335 16.30 -15.95 14.81
N ILE A 336 15.27 -15.45 14.13
CA ILE A 336 14.22 -14.62 14.77
C ILE A 336 13.18 -15.49 15.45
N ASP A 337 12.38 -14.90 16.37
CA ASP A 337 11.27 -15.54 17.07
C ASP A 337 9.96 -15.61 16.24
N SER A 338 10.06 -15.52 14.92
CA SER A 338 8.94 -15.55 13.98
C SER A 338 9.37 -16.12 12.63
N SER A 339 8.56 -15.89 11.60
CA SER A 339 8.81 -16.34 10.24
C SER A 339 8.70 -15.17 9.25
N PHE A 340 9.64 -15.04 8.35
CA PHE A 340 9.58 -14.04 7.27
C PHE A 340 8.45 -14.36 6.29
N ILE A 341 8.27 -15.63 5.93
CA ILE A 341 7.21 -16.07 5.01
C ILE A 341 5.82 -15.67 5.53
N THR A 342 5.59 -15.77 6.83
CA THR A 342 4.26 -15.53 7.41
C THR A 342 4.02 -14.10 7.85
N THR A 343 5.04 -13.39 8.30
CA THR A 343 4.87 -12.04 8.87
C THR A 343 5.34 -10.91 7.95
N LEU A 344 6.23 -11.22 6.99
CA LEU A 344 6.71 -10.31 5.94
C LEU A 344 6.70 -11.03 4.58
N PRO A 345 5.55 -11.55 4.11
CA PRO A 345 5.47 -12.42 2.94
C PRO A 345 5.98 -11.79 1.65
N ASP A 346 5.96 -10.46 1.52
CA ASP A 346 6.50 -9.78 0.35
C ASP A 346 8.02 -9.90 0.22
N THR A 347 8.76 -10.17 1.31
CA THR A 347 10.19 -10.46 1.24
C THR A 347 10.45 -11.76 0.48
N TRP A 348 9.60 -12.75 0.69
CA TRP A 348 9.65 -14.05 0.03
C TRP A 348 9.00 -14.01 -1.36
N GLY A 349 7.80 -13.42 -1.48
CA GLY A 349 7.01 -13.46 -2.72
C GLY A 349 7.54 -12.58 -3.84
N ILE A 350 8.09 -11.41 -3.54
CA ILE A 350 8.51 -10.41 -4.52
C ILE A 350 9.87 -9.75 -4.22
N ASN A 351 10.66 -10.31 -3.31
CA ASN A 351 11.93 -9.74 -2.84
C ASN A 351 11.80 -8.28 -2.36
N GLN A 352 10.68 -7.95 -1.69
CA GLN A 352 10.47 -6.63 -1.13
C GLN A 352 11.50 -6.36 -0.04
N ARG A 353 12.15 -5.19 -0.13
CA ARG A 353 13.05 -4.71 0.90
C ARG A 353 12.29 -3.85 1.89
N TYR A 354 12.72 -3.91 3.15
CA TYR A 354 12.30 -3.03 4.22
C TYR A 354 13.51 -2.40 4.90
N ILE A 355 13.31 -1.27 5.58
CA ILE A 355 14.33 -0.73 6.49
C ILE A 355 14.46 -1.72 7.64
N MET A 356 15.64 -2.28 7.84
CA MET A 356 15.95 -3.19 8.94
C MET A 356 17.03 -2.56 9.82
N LEU A 357 16.75 -2.42 11.13
CA LEU A 357 17.66 -1.83 12.10
C LEU A 357 17.69 -2.66 13.40
N ALA A 358 18.84 -2.67 14.06
CA ALA A 358 18.90 -3.13 15.45
C ALA A 358 18.03 -2.24 16.33
N VAL A 359 17.30 -2.82 17.29
CA VAL A 359 16.51 -2.04 18.27
C VAL A 359 17.34 -1.67 19.49
N ASN A 360 18.32 -2.49 19.85
CA ASN A 360 19.20 -2.26 20.99
C ASN A 360 20.66 -2.60 20.64
N ASN A 361 21.61 -2.39 21.58
CA ASN A 361 23.01 -2.73 21.46
C ASN A 361 23.78 -1.94 20.37
N TRP A 362 23.41 -0.69 20.14
CA TRP A 362 24.03 0.15 19.11
C TRP A 362 25.52 0.47 19.40
N ASP A 363 25.97 0.36 20.64
CA ASP A 363 27.36 0.55 21.06
C ASP A 363 28.24 -0.70 20.89
N LYS A 364 27.67 -1.83 20.48
CA LYS A 364 28.39 -3.09 20.31
C LYS A 364 29.08 -3.18 18.95
N GLU A 365 30.14 -3.98 18.88
CA GLU A 365 30.72 -4.35 17.60
C GLU A 365 29.71 -5.08 16.72
N TYR A 366 29.74 -4.81 15.44
CA TYR A 366 28.86 -5.49 14.47
C TYR A 366 29.59 -6.65 13.76
N GLN A 367 28.81 -7.55 13.22
CA GLN A 367 29.29 -8.63 12.36
C GLN A 367 28.30 -8.90 11.22
N ARG A 368 28.82 -9.49 10.15
CA ARG A 368 27.99 -9.99 9.06
C ARG A 368 27.18 -11.18 9.53
N VAL A 369 25.88 -11.18 9.23
CA VAL A 369 24.96 -12.25 9.58
C VAL A 369 24.01 -12.57 8.42
N LEU A 370 23.36 -13.72 8.52
CA LEU A 370 22.19 -14.10 7.75
C LEU A 370 21.00 -14.16 8.71
N LEU A 371 19.79 -13.81 8.24
CA LEU A 371 18.58 -13.83 9.07
C LEU A 371 17.68 -14.99 8.64
N GLY A 372 17.34 -15.87 9.56
CA GLY A 372 16.42 -16.99 9.35
C GLY A 372 15.20 -16.93 10.26
N GLY A 373 14.07 -17.44 9.78
CA GLY A 373 12.85 -17.64 10.55
C GLY A 373 12.80 -18.99 11.23
N LEU A 374 11.69 -19.26 11.95
CA LEU A 374 11.49 -20.48 12.76
C LEU A 374 10.94 -21.66 11.97
N THR A 375 10.43 -21.49 10.76
CA THR A 375 9.84 -22.58 10.02
C THR A 375 10.88 -23.56 9.49
N CYS A 376 10.45 -24.74 9.11
CA CYS A 376 11.31 -25.71 8.45
C CYS A 376 11.45 -25.49 6.95
N ASP A 377 10.84 -24.43 6.41
CA ASP A 377 10.96 -24.06 5.01
C ASP A 377 12.35 -23.48 4.72
N SER A 378 13.02 -23.99 3.69
CA SER A 378 14.35 -23.52 3.29
C SER A 378 14.37 -22.08 2.82
N GLU A 379 13.24 -21.54 2.42
CA GLU A 379 13.09 -20.15 1.95
C GLU A 379 12.71 -19.18 3.07
N ASP A 380 12.58 -19.64 4.33
CA ASP A 380 12.26 -18.78 5.47
C ASP A 380 13.47 -18.00 5.97
N PHE A 381 13.97 -17.11 5.13
CA PHE A 381 15.08 -16.22 5.44
C PHE A 381 14.89 -14.84 4.79
N TYR A 382 15.57 -13.84 5.31
CA TYR A 382 15.60 -12.50 4.74
C TYR A 382 16.86 -12.29 3.92
N ASN A 383 16.69 -11.99 2.64
CA ASN A 383 17.80 -11.79 1.69
C ASN A 383 17.55 -10.61 0.74
N ALA A 384 16.80 -9.62 1.19
CA ALA A 384 16.40 -8.50 0.32
C ALA A 384 17.38 -7.30 0.37
N GLU A 385 18.59 -7.47 0.89
CA GLU A 385 19.63 -6.44 0.87
C GLU A 385 20.29 -6.32 -0.51
N SER A 386 20.18 -5.15 -1.15
CA SER A 386 20.38 -5.00 -2.60
C SER A 386 21.82 -4.96 -3.08
N HIS A 387 22.79 -4.60 -2.24
CA HIS A 387 24.11 -4.30 -2.77
C HIS A 387 25.15 -5.39 -2.55
N THR A 388 25.04 -6.16 -1.48
CA THR A 388 26.07 -7.13 -1.09
C THR A 388 25.51 -8.44 -0.59
N ASN A 389 24.20 -8.61 -0.51
CA ASN A 389 23.55 -9.70 0.24
C ASN A 389 24.17 -9.85 1.65
N ALA A 390 24.49 -8.71 2.27
CA ALA A 390 25.18 -8.67 3.54
C ALA A 390 24.38 -7.84 4.54
N ILE A 391 23.95 -8.50 5.60
CA ILE A 391 23.31 -7.89 6.74
C ILE A 391 24.36 -7.79 7.84
N PHE A 392 24.46 -6.62 8.46
CA PHE A 392 25.31 -6.38 9.61
C PHE A 392 24.44 -6.06 10.82
N LEU A 393 24.67 -6.76 11.91
CA LEU A 393 23.99 -6.56 13.19
C LEU A 393 24.98 -6.61 14.35
N PRO A 394 24.63 -6.03 15.51
CA PRO A 394 25.45 -6.16 16.71
C PRO A 394 25.78 -7.62 17.03
N LYS A 395 27.01 -7.87 17.51
CA LYS A 395 27.41 -9.19 17.99
C LYS A 395 26.58 -9.58 19.21
N LEU A 396 26.14 -10.84 19.23
CA LEU A 396 25.43 -11.38 20.38
C LEU A 396 26.39 -11.60 21.54
N GLU A 397 25.98 -11.19 22.72
CA GLU A 397 26.68 -11.43 23.99
C GLU A 397 25.87 -12.37 24.89
N PRO A 398 26.48 -13.31 25.59
CA PRO A 398 25.76 -14.18 26.52
C PRO A 398 24.94 -13.38 27.55
N GLY A 399 23.67 -13.73 27.69
CA GLY A 399 22.77 -13.07 28.64
C GLY A 399 22.16 -11.75 28.15
N ASN A 400 22.50 -11.28 26.95
CA ASN A 400 21.91 -10.09 26.32
C ASN A 400 21.11 -10.48 25.07
N THR A 401 19.82 -10.18 25.07
CA THR A 401 18.95 -10.45 23.92
C THR A 401 19.07 -9.31 22.91
N GLN A 402 19.34 -9.66 21.65
CA GLN A 402 19.30 -8.73 20.53
C GLN A 402 17.89 -8.65 19.99
N TYR A 403 17.40 -7.44 19.79
CA TYR A 403 16.14 -7.16 19.11
C TYR A 403 16.40 -6.44 17.80
N ILE A 404 15.57 -6.74 16.79
CA ILE A 404 15.62 -6.10 15.47
C ILE A 404 14.22 -5.63 15.06
N GLY A 405 14.17 -4.59 14.26
CA GLY A 405 12.94 -4.05 13.70
C GLY A 405 12.99 -4.01 12.18
N PHE A 406 11.87 -4.36 11.56
CA PHE A 406 11.58 -4.11 10.16
C PHE A 406 10.53 -3.02 10.08
N PHE A 407 10.83 -1.95 9.36
CA PHE A 407 10.01 -0.75 9.32
C PHE A 407 9.40 -0.54 7.95
N HIS A 408 8.28 0.20 7.90
CA HIS A 408 7.48 0.46 6.71
C HIS A 408 6.78 -0.80 6.15
N THR A 409 6.33 -1.65 7.07
CA THR A 409 5.68 -2.93 6.79
C THR A 409 4.15 -2.86 6.82
N GLY A 410 3.53 -1.67 6.79
CA GLY A 410 2.09 -1.47 7.02
C GLY A 410 1.17 -1.88 5.87
N ALA A 411 1.71 -2.18 4.69
CA ALA A 411 0.91 -2.53 3.53
C ALA A 411 1.02 -4.02 3.18
N TYR A 412 -0.12 -4.67 2.94
CA TYR A 412 -0.32 -6.04 2.43
C TYR A 412 0.10 -7.19 3.33
N GLN A 413 1.04 -7.02 4.26
CA GLN A 413 1.66 -8.14 4.97
C GLN A 413 0.65 -9.02 5.71
N GLU A 414 -0.33 -8.44 6.37
CA GLU A 414 -1.34 -9.18 7.12
C GLU A 414 -2.28 -9.98 6.21
N SER A 415 -2.72 -9.40 5.10
CA SER A 415 -3.63 -10.07 4.17
C SER A 415 -2.94 -11.19 3.39
N LEU A 416 -1.68 -10.99 2.97
CA LEU A 416 -0.89 -12.01 2.27
C LEU A 416 -0.37 -13.10 3.23
N GLY A 417 0.00 -12.73 4.45
CA GLY A 417 0.45 -13.67 5.48
C GLY A 417 -0.66 -14.49 6.14
N GLY A 418 -1.94 -14.20 5.84
CA GLY A 418 -3.09 -14.94 6.37
C GLY A 418 -3.44 -14.61 7.82
N PHE A 419 -3.47 -13.33 8.17
CA PHE A 419 -3.81 -12.86 9.53
C PHE A 419 -5.10 -13.52 10.06
N GLY A 420 -5.02 -14.10 11.25
CA GLY A 420 -6.14 -14.77 11.91
C GLY A 420 -6.51 -16.15 11.34
N GLY A 421 -5.87 -16.59 10.26
CA GLY A 421 -6.00 -17.90 9.63
C GLY A 421 -4.90 -18.88 10.06
N ILE A 422 -4.65 -19.87 9.20
CA ILE A 422 -3.56 -20.84 9.37
C ILE A 422 -2.33 -20.34 8.60
N GLN A 423 -1.22 -20.27 9.29
CA GLN A 423 0.07 -19.91 8.72
C GLN A 423 0.97 -21.15 8.62
N HIS A 424 2.01 -21.06 7.78
CA HIS A 424 2.96 -22.15 7.58
C HIS A 424 3.61 -22.59 8.90
N CYS A 425 3.82 -23.90 9.07
CA CYS A 425 4.28 -24.54 10.31
C CYS A 425 3.48 -24.19 11.56
N LEU A 426 2.23 -23.73 11.42
CA LEU A 426 1.38 -23.25 12.50
C LEU A 426 2.03 -22.15 13.35
N ILE A 427 2.87 -21.32 12.74
CA ILE A 427 3.42 -20.13 13.39
C ILE A 427 2.25 -19.21 13.76
N PRO A 428 2.12 -18.76 15.02
CA PRO A 428 1.02 -17.90 15.41
C PRO A 428 1.15 -16.50 14.79
N ALA A 429 0.04 -15.89 14.42
CA ALA A 429 0.02 -14.48 14.12
C ALA A 429 0.48 -13.68 15.36
N PRO A 430 1.42 -12.73 15.21
CA PRO A 430 1.99 -11.99 16.33
C PRO A 430 0.97 -11.04 16.98
N LYS A 431 1.31 -10.56 18.17
CA LYS A 431 0.60 -9.44 18.79
C LYS A 431 0.63 -8.24 17.87
N HIS A 432 -0.45 -7.46 17.86
CA HIS A 432 -0.55 -6.23 17.10
C HIS A 432 -0.99 -5.10 18.02
N ILE A 433 -0.19 -4.05 18.12
CA ILE A 433 -0.50 -2.82 18.83
C ILE A 433 -0.71 -1.66 17.86
N ILE A 434 -1.58 -0.77 18.27
CA ILE A 434 -1.81 0.50 17.60
C ILE A 434 -1.20 1.59 18.48
N ILE A 435 -0.49 2.50 17.85
CA ILE A 435 0.06 3.69 18.49
C ILE A 435 -0.60 4.92 17.87
N ASP A 436 -1.07 5.81 18.71
CA ASP A 436 -1.63 7.10 18.33
C ASP A 436 -1.09 8.20 19.24
N ARG A 437 -1.31 9.45 18.88
CA ARG A 437 -0.90 10.61 19.67
C ARG A 437 -2.12 11.39 20.14
N ASP A 438 -2.08 11.83 21.39
CA ASP A 438 -3.07 12.76 21.92
C ASP A 438 -2.90 14.12 21.23
N LYS A 439 -4.01 14.73 20.83
CA LYS A 439 -4.00 16.02 20.12
C LYS A 439 -3.66 17.21 21.04
N SER A 440 -3.82 17.03 22.36
CA SER A 440 -3.66 18.12 23.34
C SER A 440 -2.20 18.34 23.76
N ASP A 441 -1.46 17.27 23.96
CA ASP A 441 -0.08 17.30 24.47
C ASP A 441 0.93 16.60 23.57
N ASN A 442 0.45 15.94 22.49
CA ASN A 442 1.24 15.17 21.56
C ASN A 442 1.92 13.93 22.17
N GLU A 443 1.54 13.54 23.38
CA GLU A 443 2.01 12.29 23.98
C GLU A 443 1.48 11.08 23.20
N TYR A 444 2.27 10.03 23.08
CA TYR A 444 1.82 8.79 22.46
C TYR A 444 1.14 7.87 23.48
N TYR A 445 0.15 7.14 22.99
CA TYR A 445 -0.47 6.05 23.74
C TYR A 445 -0.57 4.80 22.88
N THR A 446 -0.63 3.66 23.55
CA THR A 446 -0.68 2.36 22.90
C THR A 446 -1.98 1.64 23.22
N ARG A 447 -2.50 0.90 22.23
CA ARG A 447 -3.66 0.04 22.40
C ARG A 447 -3.37 -1.34 21.80
N LEU A 448 -3.58 -2.39 22.58
CA LEU A 448 -3.50 -3.75 22.05
C LEU A 448 -4.71 -4.01 21.13
N PHE A 449 -4.46 -4.17 19.84
CA PHE A 449 -5.50 -4.51 18.87
C PHE A 449 -5.75 -6.02 18.83
N ALA A 450 -4.68 -6.81 18.71
CA ALA A 450 -4.79 -8.27 18.70
C ALA A 450 -3.71 -8.91 19.60
N LYS A 451 -4.14 -9.90 20.37
CA LYS A 451 -3.22 -10.80 21.09
C LYS A 451 -2.58 -11.75 20.08
N GLU A 452 -1.45 -12.33 20.47
CA GLU A 452 -0.87 -13.45 19.72
C GLU A 452 -1.92 -14.55 19.52
N GLN A 453 -1.95 -15.12 18.32
CA GLN A 453 -2.90 -16.16 17.96
C GLN A 453 -2.71 -17.41 18.85
N SER A 454 -3.80 -17.90 19.42
CA SER A 454 -3.74 -19.08 20.28
C SER A 454 -3.78 -20.37 19.49
N TYR A 455 -3.12 -21.41 19.99
CA TYR A 455 -3.23 -22.77 19.40
C TYR A 455 -4.70 -23.25 19.31
N ARG A 456 -5.56 -22.89 20.27
CA ARG A 456 -6.99 -23.25 20.24
C ARG A 456 -7.71 -22.63 19.03
N SER A 457 -7.38 -21.40 18.67
CA SER A 457 -7.92 -20.75 17.48
C SER A 457 -7.49 -21.50 16.21
N MET A 458 -6.21 -21.87 16.12
CA MET A 458 -5.68 -22.63 14.97
C MET A 458 -6.32 -24.02 14.86
N LEU A 459 -6.37 -24.79 15.96
CA LEU A 459 -6.98 -26.12 15.98
C LEU A 459 -8.44 -26.08 15.55
N ARG A 460 -9.22 -25.10 16.02
CA ARG A 460 -10.63 -24.96 15.62
C ARG A 460 -10.78 -24.73 14.10
N ILE A 461 -9.90 -23.92 13.48
CA ILE A 461 -9.89 -23.70 12.03
C ILE A 461 -9.57 -25.01 11.29
N LEU A 462 -8.69 -25.85 11.86
CA LEU A 462 -8.29 -27.13 11.31
C LEU A 462 -9.31 -28.29 11.58
N GLY A 463 -10.35 -28.02 12.35
CA GLY A 463 -11.41 -29.00 12.62
C GLY A 463 -11.18 -29.89 13.84
N TYR A 464 -10.28 -29.52 14.76
CA TYR A 464 -10.03 -30.22 16.04
C TYR A 464 -10.87 -29.66 17.19
#